data_4984171bff226a01ba9a6fcaccbb1c61
#
_entry.id   4984171bff226a01ba9a6fcaccbb1c61
#
_cell.length_a   1.000
_cell.length_b   1.000
_cell.length_c   1.000
_cell.angle_alpha   90.00
_cell.angle_beta   90.00
_cell.angle_gamma   90.00
#
_symmetry.space_group_name_H-M   'P 1'
#
loop_
_entity.id
_entity.type
_entity.pdbx_description
1 polymer ?
#
loop_
_entity_poly.entity_id
_entity_poly.type
_entity_poly.pdbx_seq_one_letter_code
_entity_poly.pdbx_strand_id
1 'polypeptide(L)' 'STVLGHEVEVSGTVIDRGRVAGFDRDGSLLLQTVDGVMRKIRNGDVSLRGDT' A
#
# COMPACT_ATOMS: atom_id res chain seq x y z
N SER A 1 -16.30 1.70 -3.32
CA SER A 1 -15.42 0.81 -2.62
C SER A 1 -14.10 1.48 -2.33
N THR A 2 -13.34 0.90 -1.47
CA THR A 2 -12.12 1.50 -0.95
C THR A 2 -10.98 0.51 -1.14
N VAL A 3 -9.74 1.03 -1.09
CA VAL A 3 -8.58 0.17 -1.21
C VAL A 3 -8.21 -0.50 0.11
N LEU A 4 -8.86 -0.13 1.19
CA LEU A 4 -8.56 -0.73 2.48
C LEU A 4 -8.74 -2.24 2.43
N GLY A 5 -7.76 -2.96 2.94
CA GLY A 5 -7.81 -4.41 2.96
C GLY A 5 -7.42 -5.08 1.67
N HIS A 6 -7.24 -4.33 0.60
CA HIS A 6 -6.86 -4.90 -0.69
C HIS A 6 -5.35 -4.96 -0.82
N GLU A 7 -4.90 -5.92 -1.60
CA GLU A 7 -3.49 -6.00 -1.91
C GLU A 7 -3.16 -5.05 -3.04
N VAL A 8 -2.06 -4.34 -2.87
CA VAL A 8 -1.64 -3.34 -3.85
C VAL A 8 -0.15 -3.45 -4.07
N GLU A 9 0.28 -2.87 -5.17
CA GLU A 9 1.68 -2.69 -5.46
C GLU A 9 1.93 -1.20 -5.57
N VAL A 10 2.93 -0.72 -4.85
CA VAL A 10 3.30 0.69 -4.88
C VAL A 10 4.65 0.79 -5.56
N SER A 11 4.71 1.49 -6.67
CA SER A 11 5.96 1.68 -7.40
C SER A 11 6.44 3.11 -7.22
N GLY A 12 7.74 3.23 -7.06
CA GLY A 12 8.41 4.49 -6.88
C GLY A 12 9.89 4.23 -7.01
N THR A 13 10.68 4.68 -6.06
CA THR A 13 12.10 4.36 -6.05
C THR A 13 12.30 2.85 -5.95
N VAL A 14 11.46 2.21 -5.13
CA VAL A 14 11.44 0.76 -5.04
C VAL A 14 10.00 0.32 -5.17
N ILE A 15 9.80 -0.96 -5.41
CA ILE A 15 8.46 -1.51 -5.49
C ILE A 15 8.13 -2.16 -4.16
N ASP A 16 7.03 -1.74 -3.56
CA ASP A 16 6.52 -2.33 -2.34
C ASP A 16 5.20 -3.02 -2.64
N ARG A 17 5.00 -4.16 -2.04
CA ARG A 17 3.77 -4.91 -2.16
C ARG A 17 3.23 -5.21 -0.78
N GLY A 18 1.94 -5.15 -0.66
CA GLY A 18 1.32 -5.47 0.62
C GLY A 18 -0.14 -5.15 0.61
N ARG A 19 -0.70 -5.11 1.78
CA ARG A 19 -2.12 -4.85 1.98
C ARG A 19 -2.29 -3.45 2.55
N VAL A 20 -3.23 -2.71 2.04
CA VAL A 20 -3.51 -1.37 2.53
C VAL A 20 -4.17 -1.49 3.89
N ALA A 21 -3.51 -0.97 4.91
CA ALA A 21 -4.03 -1.00 6.27
C ALA A 21 -4.78 0.28 6.63
N GLY A 22 -4.47 1.36 5.96
CA GLY A 22 -5.14 2.63 6.24
C GLY A 22 -4.37 3.79 5.66
N PHE A 23 -4.70 4.97 6.16
CA PHE A 23 -4.02 6.19 5.76
C PHE A 23 -3.66 6.97 7.00
N ASP A 24 -2.52 7.63 6.96
CA ASP A 24 -2.10 8.48 8.04
C ASP A 24 -2.78 9.85 7.91
N ARG A 25 -2.62 10.67 8.92
CA ARG A 25 -3.22 11.99 8.94
C ARG A 25 -2.77 12.86 7.79
N ASP A 26 -1.52 12.69 7.38
CA ASP A 26 -0.96 13.49 6.29
C ASP A 26 -1.31 12.92 4.92
N GLY A 27 -2.14 11.89 4.86
CA GLY A 27 -2.54 11.30 3.61
C GLY A 27 -1.64 10.19 3.14
N SER A 28 -0.61 9.86 3.89
CA SER A 28 0.29 8.77 3.51
C SER A 28 -0.43 7.43 3.59
N LEU A 29 -0.09 6.55 2.68
CA LEU A 29 -0.64 5.20 2.67
C LEU A 29 0.09 4.35 3.70
N LEU A 30 -0.66 3.62 4.49
CA LEU A 30 -0.09 2.66 5.42
C LEU A 30 -0.20 1.27 4.81
N LEU A 31 0.94 0.70 4.52
CA LEU A 31 1.02 -0.57 3.81
C LEU A 31 1.62 -1.63 4.73
N GLN A 32 0.91 -2.73 4.88
CA GLN A 32 1.44 -3.85 5.64
C GLN A 32 2.02 -4.86 4.69
N THR A 33 3.31 -5.07 4.77
CA THR A 33 4.01 -5.96 3.87
C THR A 33 3.85 -7.41 4.32
N VAL A 34 4.31 -8.32 3.49
CA VAL A 34 4.08 -9.74 3.72
C VAL A 34 4.78 -10.24 4.99
N ASP A 35 5.86 -9.60 5.38
CA ASP A 35 6.55 -9.97 6.61
C ASP A 35 5.99 -9.26 7.84
N GLY A 36 4.86 -8.59 7.69
CA GLY A 36 4.19 -7.98 8.82
C GLY A 36 4.67 -6.57 9.18
N VAL A 37 5.56 -6.03 8.39
CA VAL A 37 6.09 -4.70 8.65
C VAL A 37 5.12 -3.66 8.10
N MET A 38 4.88 -2.62 8.87
CA MET A 38 4.03 -1.52 8.43
C MET A 38 4.91 -0.45 7.80
N ARG A 39 4.62 -0.08 6.58
CA ARG A 39 5.37 0.94 5.87
C ARG A 39 4.48 2.13 5.57
N LYS A 40 5.04 3.30 5.71
CA LYS A 40 4.34 4.55 5.42
C LYS A 40 4.82 5.05 4.07
N ILE A 41 3.92 5.09 3.11
CA ILE A 41 4.25 5.44 1.73
C ILE A 41 3.69 6.82 1.43
N ARG A 42 4.57 7.76 1.12
CA ARG A 42 4.17 9.12 0.81
C ARG A 42 4.09 9.39 -0.68
N ASN A 43 4.95 8.74 -1.44
CA ASN A 43 5.02 8.96 -2.87
C ASN A 43 5.06 7.63 -3.58
N GLY A 44 4.48 7.59 -4.77
CA GLY A 44 4.50 6.39 -5.57
C GLY A 44 3.17 6.18 -6.23
N ASP A 45 3.15 5.30 -7.20
CA ASP A 45 1.92 4.94 -7.89
C ASP A 45 1.39 3.66 -7.30
N VAL A 46 0.12 3.68 -6.95
CA VAL A 46 -0.53 2.52 -6.33
C VAL A 46 -1.35 1.80 -7.38
N SER A 47 -1.14 0.50 -7.50
CA SER A 47 -1.91 -0.33 -8.40
C SER A 47 -2.53 -1.47 -7.61
N LEU A 48 -3.80 -1.73 -7.84
CA LEU A 48 -4.45 -2.87 -7.24
C LEU A 48 -3.90 -4.14 -7.85
N ARG A 49 -3.60 -5.10 -6.99
CA ARG A 49 -3.20 -6.40 -7.48
C ARG A 49 -4.46 -7.14 -7.82
N GLY A 50 -4.62 -7.34 -8.99
CA GLY A 50 -5.78 -7.86 -9.41
C GLY A 50 -6.00 -9.20 -9.14
N ASP A 51 -6.22 -9.80 -8.75
CA ASP A 51 -6.49 -10.91 -8.64
C ASP A 51 -7.56 -11.24 -8.94
N THR A 52 -7.94 -11.50 -9.51
CA THR A 52 -9.02 -11.86 -9.93
C THR A 52 -9.55 -12.67 -9.47
#